data_54ec6ff46169af323917b3d6df953892
#
_entry.id   54ec6ff46169af323917b3d6df953892
#
_cell.length_a   1.000
_cell.length_b   1.000
_cell.length_c   1.000
_cell.angle_alpha   90.00
_cell.angle_beta   90.00
_cell.angle_gamma   90.00
#
_symmetry.space_group_name_H-M   'P 1'
#
loop_
_entity.id
_entity.type
_entity.pdbx_description
1 polymer ?
#
loop_
_entity_poly.entity_id
_entity_poly.type
_entity_poly.pdbx_seq_one_letter_code
_entity_poly.pdbx_strand_id
1 'polypeptide(L)'
;MLPDNRHERCALDRSLRQRLQGSVLPLVAALALAGCAGLPDQRLANEALKRGDTALAEQNYRQLADLGYSEAQVGLADIQVDSRDPAQIKQAEATYRAAADVSPRAQARLGRLLVAKPGATEAEQHEAEGLLKKAFANGEGNTLIPLAMLYLQYPHSFPNVDAQQQISQWRSAGYPEAGLAQVLLYRTQGSYDQHLAEVESICKAALNSTDICYVELTTVYQKRGQPEQQAELLKQLQAGYSRGTVSAQRVDSVARVLGDASLGKPDEKTAQALLEQVAPGYPASWVSLAQLLYDFPELGDVDKMMQYLDNGRAADQPRAELLLGKLYYEGKWVPADAKVAEAHFQKAVGREVAADYYLGQIYRRGYLGQVYPQKALDHLLTAARNGQNSADFAIAQLFSQGKGTKPNPVNAYVFSQLAKVQDTPQANELAQQLESQLPPAQRAEAQRLLQQEQAVRGALSQNALQLHALQEEDGEETL
;
A
#
# COMPACT_ATOMS: atom_id res chain seq x y z
N MET A 1 51.20 0.23 4.31
CA MET A 1 50.93 1.66 4.47
C MET A 1 51.52 2.39 3.28
N LEU A 2 50.70 2.69 2.29
CA LEU A 2 51.03 3.54 1.16
C LEU A 2 50.13 4.77 1.25
N PRO A 3 50.62 6.01 1.13
CA PRO A 3 49.84 7.20 1.27
C PRO A 3 48.98 7.46 0.03
N ASP A 4 47.77 7.93 0.28
CA ASP A 4 46.76 8.26 -0.69
C ASP A 4 47.12 9.54 -1.48
N ASN A 5 47.46 9.38 -2.74
CA ASN A 5 47.99 10.43 -3.64
C ASN A 5 46.87 11.15 -4.42
N ARG A 6 45.66 11.32 -3.86
CA ARG A 6 44.53 11.95 -4.59
C ARG A 6 44.48 13.48 -4.49
N HIS A 7 45.24 14.10 -3.63
CA HIS A 7 45.23 15.57 -3.44
C HIS A 7 46.17 16.37 -4.35
N GLU A 8 47.16 15.71 -4.99
CA GLU A 8 48.14 16.45 -5.80
C GLU A 8 47.70 16.76 -7.26
N ARG A 9 46.68 16.06 -7.80
CA ARG A 9 46.24 16.29 -9.19
C ARG A 9 45.32 17.52 -9.38
N CYS A 10 44.72 18.05 -8.33
CA CYS A 10 43.94 19.30 -8.40
C CYS A 10 44.78 20.56 -8.25
N ALA A 11 46.04 20.48 -7.82
CA ALA A 11 46.90 21.66 -7.58
C ALA A 11 47.65 22.15 -8.82
N LEU A 12 47.83 21.28 -9.83
CA LEU A 12 48.58 21.61 -11.06
C LEU A 12 47.79 22.44 -12.08
N ASP A 13 46.49 22.52 -11.94
CA ASP A 13 45.63 23.21 -12.91
C ASP A 13 45.44 24.74 -12.59
N ARG A 14 45.88 25.18 -11.41
CA ARG A 14 45.81 26.62 -11.05
C ARG A 14 46.95 27.47 -11.63
N SER A 15 48.06 26.90 -11.98
CA SER A 15 49.22 27.63 -12.53
C SER A 15 49.16 27.92 -14.04
N LEU A 16 48.34 27.18 -14.78
CA LEU A 16 48.14 27.38 -16.23
C LEU A 16 47.09 28.44 -16.56
N ARG A 17 46.23 28.86 -15.60
CA ARG A 17 45.22 29.89 -15.83
C ARG A 17 45.70 31.32 -15.84
N GLN A 18 46.93 31.60 -15.46
CA GLN A 18 47.46 32.97 -15.39
C GLN A 18 48.21 33.45 -16.66
N ARG A 19 48.37 32.62 -17.70
CA ARG A 19 49.15 33.00 -18.90
C ARG A 19 48.41 33.07 -20.24
N LEU A 20 47.06 32.93 -20.24
CA LEU A 20 46.26 33.04 -21.47
C LEU A 20 45.13 34.08 -21.29
N GLN A 21 45.49 35.35 -21.06
CA GLN A 21 44.63 36.49 -21.36
C GLN A 21 44.92 36.92 -22.80
N GLY A 22 44.09 36.55 -23.73
CA GLY A 22 44.13 37.02 -25.11
C GLY A 22 43.18 36.20 -25.97
N SER A 23 41.95 36.72 -26.12
CA SER A 23 41.00 36.52 -27.25
C SER A 23 40.92 35.13 -27.88
N VAL A 24 39.76 34.49 -27.75
CA VAL A 24 38.93 33.86 -28.77
C VAL A 24 38.05 32.73 -28.18
N LEU A 25 36.74 32.90 -28.38
CA LEU A 25 35.61 31.95 -28.35
C LEU A 25 35.05 31.39 -27.06
N PRO A 26 33.73 31.58 -26.82
CA PRO A 26 32.96 31.04 -25.72
C PRO A 26 32.52 29.56 -25.93
N LEU A 27 33.19 28.78 -26.76
CA LEU A 27 32.78 27.41 -27.09
C LEU A 27 33.52 26.34 -26.28
N VAL A 28 34.58 26.68 -25.54
CA VAL A 28 35.37 25.72 -24.76
C VAL A 28 34.93 25.64 -23.29
N ALA A 29 34.17 26.63 -22.81
CA ALA A 29 33.70 26.64 -21.44
C ALA A 29 32.53 25.67 -21.13
N ALA A 30 31.84 25.19 -22.19
CA ALA A 30 30.73 24.22 -22.01
C ALA A 30 31.22 22.76 -21.86
N LEU A 31 32.46 22.46 -22.25
CA LEU A 31 33.03 21.08 -22.15
C LEU A 31 33.78 20.83 -20.83
N ALA A 32 34.05 21.85 -20.03
CA ALA A 32 34.78 21.70 -18.77
C ALA A 32 33.89 21.45 -17.54
N LEU A 33 32.56 21.53 -17.68
CA LEU A 33 31.59 21.19 -16.63
C LEU A 33 31.10 19.72 -16.69
N ALA A 34 31.46 18.98 -17.75
CA ALA A 34 31.13 17.57 -17.90
C ALA A 34 32.17 16.62 -17.24
N GLY A 35 33.16 17.13 -16.53
CA GLY A 35 34.36 16.39 -16.15
C GLY A 35 34.41 15.85 -14.71
N CYS A 36 33.29 15.80 -13.96
CA CYS A 36 33.23 15.16 -12.64
C CYS A 36 32.00 14.26 -12.45
N ALA A 37 31.36 13.80 -13.51
CA ALA A 37 30.47 12.66 -13.42
C ALA A 37 31.40 11.42 -13.27
N GLY A 38 31.45 10.84 -12.05
CA GLY A 38 32.11 9.54 -11.85
C GLY A 38 31.57 8.54 -12.85
N LEU A 39 32.36 7.52 -13.17
CA LEU A 39 31.88 6.43 -14.01
C LEU A 39 30.59 5.87 -13.39
N PRO A 40 29.56 5.56 -14.20
CA PRO A 40 28.32 4.98 -13.70
C PRO A 40 28.63 3.67 -13.00
N ASP A 41 28.12 3.50 -11.79
CA ASP A 41 28.38 2.33 -10.94
C ASP A 41 27.05 1.89 -10.32
N GLN A 42 26.67 0.66 -10.56
CA GLN A 42 25.45 0.07 -9.98
C GLN A 42 25.48 0.08 -8.45
N ARG A 43 26.66 -0.11 -7.85
CA ARG A 43 26.82 -0.03 -6.40
C ARG A 43 26.50 1.38 -5.88
N LEU A 44 26.94 2.44 -6.60
CA LEU A 44 26.60 3.82 -6.25
C LEU A 44 25.10 4.08 -6.39
N ALA A 45 24.46 3.52 -7.41
CA ALA A 45 23.00 3.62 -7.57
C ALA A 45 22.27 2.95 -6.39
N ASN A 46 22.67 1.73 -6.02
CA ASN A 46 22.08 1.01 -4.89
C ASN A 46 22.31 1.77 -3.56
N GLU A 47 23.51 2.31 -3.32
CA GLU A 47 23.81 3.11 -2.13
C GLU A 47 23.02 4.43 -2.10
N ALA A 48 22.76 5.05 -3.25
CA ALA A 48 21.96 6.25 -3.36
C ALA A 48 20.48 5.96 -2.99
N LEU A 49 19.90 4.86 -3.50
CA LEU A 49 18.55 4.42 -3.11
C LEU A 49 18.45 4.18 -1.61
N LYS A 50 19.39 3.46 -1.02
CA LYS A 50 19.43 3.21 0.44
C LYS A 50 19.42 4.49 1.27
N ARG A 51 19.96 5.59 0.74
CA ARG A 51 19.98 6.90 1.39
C ARG A 51 18.78 7.78 1.03
N GLY A 52 17.87 7.30 0.19
CA GLY A 52 16.71 8.06 -0.30
C GLY A 52 17.06 9.06 -1.41
N ASP A 53 18.28 9.01 -1.97
CA ASP A 53 18.68 9.88 -3.10
C ASP A 53 18.28 9.20 -4.42
N THR A 54 16.98 9.19 -4.68
CA THR A 54 16.38 8.57 -5.87
C THR A 54 16.91 9.20 -7.17
N ALA A 55 17.16 10.52 -7.16
CA ALA A 55 17.65 11.22 -8.35
C ALA A 55 19.07 10.75 -8.77
N LEU A 56 19.96 10.59 -7.79
CA LEU A 56 21.30 10.08 -8.03
C LEU A 56 21.29 8.61 -8.45
N ALA A 57 20.41 7.80 -7.83
CA ALA A 57 20.22 6.40 -8.19
C ALA A 57 19.73 6.26 -9.63
N GLU A 58 18.69 7.00 -10.01
CA GLU A 58 18.12 7.01 -11.36
C GLU A 58 19.15 7.44 -12.39
N GLN A 59 19.95 8.46 -12.12
CA GLN A 59 21.01 8.92 -13.02
C GLN A 59 22.03 7.82 -13.32
N ASN A 60 22.51 7.11 -12.28
CA ASN A 60 23.51 6.04 -12.45
C ASN A 60 22.90 4.82 -13.16
N TYR A 61 21.68 4.39 -12.77
CA TYR A 61 21.02 3.28 -13.45
C TYR A 61 20.73 3.61 -14.91
N ARG A 62 20.30 4.83 -15.25
CA ARG A 62 20.01 5.24 -16.63
C ARG A 62 21.27 5.15 -17.49
N GLN A 63 22.41 5.66 -17.02
CA GLN A 63 23.68 5.58 -17.72
C GLN A 63 24.12 4.13 -17.99
N LEU A 64 23.93 3.23 -17.01
CA LEU A 64 24.25 1.81 -17.18
C LEU A 64 23.23 1.10 -18.09
N ALA A 65 21.95 1.43 -17.98
CA ALA A 65 20.90 0.87 -18.83
C ALA A 65 21.10 1.23 -20.31
N ASP A 66 21.52 2.48 -20.60
CA ASP A 66 21.86 2.94 -21.94
C ASP A 66 23.07 2.16 -22.52
N LEU A 67 23.92 1.60 -21.67
CA LEU A 67 25.03 0.71 -22.06
C LEU A 67 24.58 -0.76 -22.21
N GLY A 68 23.28 -1.07 -21.97
CA GLY A 68 22.70 -2.40 -22.15
C GLY A 68 22.81 -3.30 -20.90
N TYR A 69 23.14 -2.77 -19.71
CA TYR A 69 23.16 -3.57 -18.47
C TYR A 69 21.73 -3.85 -17.99
N SER A 70 21.30 -5.11 -18.09
CA SER A 70 19.94 -5.55 -17.71
C SER A 70 19.62 -5.30 -16.24
N GLU A 71 20.56 -5.50 -15.33
CA GLU A 71 20.34 -5.22 -13.90
C GLU A 71 20.12 -3.73 -13.60
N ALA A 72 20.71 -2.83 -14.38
CA ALA A 72 20.45 -1.41 -14.27
C ALA A 72 19.07 -1.04 -14.83
N GLN A 73 18.64 -1.71 -15.90
CA GLN A 73 17.27 -1.56 -16.41
C GLN A 73 16.24 -2.01 -15.37
N VAL A 74 16.49 -3.14 -14.68
CA VAL A 74 15.66 -3.60 -13.57
C VAL A 74 15.64 -2.58 -12.44
N GLY A 75 16.80 -2.01 -12.07
CA GLY A 75 16.87 -0.95 -11.05
C GLY A 75 16.08 0.32 -11.39
N LEU A 76 16.06 0.73 -12.66
CA LEU A 76 15.19 1.83 -13.12
C LEU A 76 13.71 1.47 -13.02
N ALA A 77 13.37 0.24 -13.40
CA ALA A 77 12.00 -0.24 -13.32
C ALA A 77 11.53 -0.34 -11.85
N ASP A 78 12.39 -0.71 -10.91
CA ASP A 78 12.09 -0.70 -9.47
C ASP A 78 11.70 0.72 -9.02
N ILE A 79 12.48 1.77 -9.39
CA ILE A 79 12.16 3.17 -9.09
C ILE A 79 10.81 3.59 -9.71
N GLN A 80 10.50 3.11 -10.92
CA GLN A 80 9.23 3.42 -11.59
C GLN A 80 8.03 2.79 -10.86
N VAL A 81 8.17 1.58 -10.34
CA VAL A 81 7.13 0.93 -9.52
C VAL A 81 6.91 1.71 -8.22
N ASP A 82 7.99 2.12 -7.55
CA ASP A 82 7.93 2.89 -6.29
C ASP A 82 7.23 4.25 -6.45
N SER A 83 7.21 4.82 -7.66
CA SER A 83 6.49 6.07 -7.94
C SER A 83 4.98 5.96 -7.79
N ARG A 84 4.42 4.74 -7.85
CA ARG A 84 2.98 4.44 -7.85
C ARG A 84 2.18 5.11 -8.98
N ASP A 85 2.86 5.65 -9.97
CA ASP A 85 2.22 6.19 -11.17
C ASP A 85 1.86 5.03 -12.12
N PRO A 86 0.56 4.85 -12.47
CA PRO A 86 0.13 3.75 -13.34
C PRO A 86 0.85 3.71 -14.69
N ALA A 87 1.24 4.88 -15.25
CA ALA A 87 1.98 4.94 -16.51
C ALA A 87 3.42 4.43 -16.33
N GLN A 88 4.06 4.78 -15.21
CA GLN A 88 5.41 4.32 -14.88
C GLN A 88 5.42 2.83 -14.52
N ILE A 89 4.42 2.34 -13.78
CA ILE A 89 4.26 0.91 -13.47
C ILE A 89 4.12 0.10 -14.77
N LYS A 90 3.33 0.57 -15.74
CA LYS A 90 3.22 -0.09 -17.05
C LYS A 90 4.55 -0.12 -17.81
N GLN A 91 5.34 0.94 -17.70
CA GLN A 91 6.68 0.99 -18.32
C GLN A 91 7.63 0.02 -17.60
N ALA A 92 7.59 -0.04 -16.27
CA ALA A 92 8.36 -1.00 -15.48
C ALA A 92 8.02 -2.45 -15.85
N GLU A 93 6.72 -2.78 -15.98
CA GLU A 93 6.28 -4.11 -16.44
C GLU A 93 6.93 -4.48 -17.79
N ALA A 94 6.94 -3.57 -18.75
CA ALA A 94 7.57 -3.80 -20.05
C ALA A 94 9.09 -4.04 -19.94
N THR A 95 9.75 -3.28 -19.06
CA THR A 95 11.19 -3.42 -18.79
C THR A 95 11.52 -4.75 -18.13
N TYR A 96 10.75 -5.15 -17.10
CA TYR A 96 10.93 -6.46 -16.46
C TYR A 96 10.71 -7.61 -17.46
N ARG A 97 9.69 -7.53 -18.33
CA ARG A 97 9.44 -8.53 -19.38
C ARG A 97 10.63 -8.66 -20.31
N ALA A 98 11.21 -7.55 -20.75
CA ALA A 98 12.37 -7.56 -21.65
C ALA A 98 13.61 -8.17 -20.99
N ALA A 99 13.78 -8.02 -19.67
CA ALA A 99 14.92 -8.53 -18.93
C ALA A 99 14.70 -9.96 -18.35
N ALA A 100 13.47 -10.47 -18.32
CA ALA A 100 13.11 -11.72 -17.63
C ALA A 100 13.77 -12.98 -18.22
N ASP A 101 14.21 -12.95 -19.49
CA ASP A 101 14.90 -14.10 -20.09
C ASP A 101 16.30 -14.30 -19.53
N VAL A 102 16.97 -13.24 -19.05
CA VAL A 102 18.37 -13.26 -18.65
C VAL A 102 18.60 -12.90 -17.17
N SER A 103 17.63 -12.27 -16.52
CA SER A 103 17.74 -11.81 -15.13
C SER A 103 16.75 -12.54 -14.21
N PRO A 104 17.19 -13.37 -13.26
CA PRO A 104 16.35 -13.93 -12.22
C PRO A 104 15.64 -12.86 -11.37
N ARG A 105 16.32 -11.74 -11.11
CA ARG A 105 15.73 -10.58 -10.41
C ARG A 105 14.55 -10.01 -11.20
N ALA A 106 14.69 -9.83 -12.52
CA ALA A 106 13.57 -9.38 -13.37
C ALA A 106 12.39 -10.36 -13.33
N GLN A 107 12.67 -11.68 -13.31
CA GLN A 107 11.64 -12.71 -13.16
C GLN A 107 10.88 -12.56 -11.84
N ALA A 108 11.60 -12.40 -10.73
CA ALA A 108 10.99 -12.19 -9.42
C ALA A 108 10.16 -10.89 -9.37
N ARG A 109 10.70 -9.78 -9.90
CA ARG A 109 10.02 -8.48 -9.95
C ARG A 109 8.75 -8.53 -10.81
N LEU A 110 8.84 -9.09 -12.01
CA LEU A 110 7.68 -9.26 -12.89
C LEU A 110 6.64 -10.18 -12.25
N GLY A 111 7.06 -11.30 -11.69
CA GLY A 111 6.17 -12.23 -11.02
C GLY A 111 5.40 -11.56 -9.88
N ARG A 112 6.06 -10.79 -9.02
CA ARG A 112 5.42 -10.00 -7.96
C ARG A 112 4.46 -8.94 -8.52
N LEU A 113 4.90 -8.20 -9.53
CA LEU A 113 4.07 -7.17 -10.16
C LEU A 113 2.78 -7.76 -10.73
N LEU A 114 2.85 -8.95 -11.34
CA LEU A 114 1.68 -9.64 -11.88
C LEU A 114 0.77 -10.22 -10.78
N VAL A 115 1.33 -10.72 -9.66
CA VAL A 115 0.54 -11.11 -8.47
C VAL A 115 -0.22 -9.90 -7.94
N ALA A 116 0.41 -8.75 -7.93
CA ALA A 116 -0.12 -7.48 -7.48
C ALA A 116 -1.12 -6.82 -8.42
N LYS A 117 -1.10 -7.20 -9.68
CA LYS A 117 -1.85 -6.51 -10.72
C LYS A 117 -3.36 -6.64 -10.49
N PRO A 118 -4.09 -5.52 -10.32
CA PRO A 118 -5.53 -5.54 -10.23
C PRO A 118 -6.17 -6.17 -11.48
N GLY A 119 -7.03 -7.18 -11.27
CA GLY A 119 -7.70 -7.87 -12.37
C GLY A 119 -6.77 -8.74 -13.22
N ALA A 120 -5.65 -9.21 -12.65
CA ALA A 120 -4.77 -10.14 -13.33
C ALA A 120 -5.58 -11.33 -13.90
N THR A 121 -5.45 -11.53 -15.20
CA THR A 121 -6.10 -12.65 -15.90
C THR A 121 -5.50 -13.97 -15.45
N GLU A 122 -6.23 -15.07 -15.64
CA GLU A 122 -5.72 -16.41 -15.35
C GLU A 122 -4.39 -16.71 -16.06
N ALA A 123 -4.23 -16.19 -17.28
CA ALA A 123 -2.96 -16.29 -18.02
C ALA A 123 -1.81 -15.53 -17.33
N GLU A 124 -2.06 -14.34 -16.81
CA GLU A 124 -1.07 -13.56 -16.07
C GLU A 124 -0.76 -14.19 -14.71
N GLN A 125 -1.74 -14.82 -14.05
CA GLN A 125 -1.52 -15.57 -12.80
C GLN A 125 -0.60 -16.78 -13.02
N HIS A 126 -0.83 -17.55 -14.09
CA HIS A 126 0.07 -18.64 -14.46
C HIS A 126 1.44 -18.16 -14.92
N GLU A 127 1.52 -17.03 -15.61
CA GLU A 127 2.79 -16.38 -15.95
C GLU A 127 3.55 -16.01 -14.68
N ALA A 128 2.89 -15.37 -13.70
CA ALA A 128 3.48 -15.02 -12.41
C ALA A 128 4.03 -16.24 -11.68
N GLU A 129 3.25 -17.34 -11.61
CA GLU A 129 3.72 -18.60 -11.02
C GLU A 129 4.99 -19.11 -11.69
N GLY A 130 5.00 -19.15 -13.01
CA GLY A 130 6.15 -19.63 -13.79
C GLY A 130 7.40 -18.80 -13.57
N LEU A 131 7.25 -17.48 -13.54
CA LEU A 131 8.35 -16.52 -13.30
C LEU A 131 8.90 -16.65 -11.88
N LEU A 132 8.05 -16.69 -10.86
CA LEU A 132 8.46 -16.81 -9.46
C LEU A 132 9.15 -18.15 -9.19
N LYS A 133 8.62 -19.26 -9.72
CA LYS A 133 9.25 -20.57 -9.62
C LYS A 133 10.62 -20.62 -10.30
N LYS A 134 10.74 -19.97 -11.48
CA LYS A 134 12.02 -19.90 -12.21
C LYS A 134 13.04 -19.04 -11.46
N ALA A 135 12.64 -17.90 -10.93
CA ALA A 135 13.49 -17.05 -10.11
C ALA A 135 13.95 -17.78 -8.85
N PHE A 136 13.07 -18.46 -8.16
CA PHE A 136 13.38 -19.28 -6.99
C PHE A 136 14.41 -20.37 -7.31
N ALA A 137 14.22 -21.11 -8.42
CA ALA A 137 15.15 -22.14 -8.86
C ALA A 137 16.54 -21.57 -9.20
N ASN A 138 16.64 -20.31 -9.57
CA ASN A 138 17.88 -19.59 -9.84
C ASN A 138 18.48 -18.92 -8.58
N GLY A 139 17.92 -19.16 -7.40
CA GLY A 139 18.43 -18.67 -6.13
C GLY A 139 18.01 -17.22 -5.79
N GLU A 140 17.05 -16.67 -6.54
CA GLU A 140 16.49 -15.37 -6.19
C GLU A 140 15.61 -15.50 -4.94
N GLY A 141 15.85 -14.65 -3.95
CA GLY A 141 15.07 -14.59 -2.72
C GLY A 141 13.70 -13.93 -2.90
N ASN A 142 12.92 -13.92 -1.82
CA ASN A 142 11.63 -13.22 -1.71
C ASN A 142 10.60 -13.63 -2.79
N THR A 143 10.59 -14.91 -3.18
CA THR A 143 9.67 -15.45 -4.19
C THR A 143 8.58 -16.33 -3.59
N LEU A 144 8.79 -16.89 -2.39
CA LEU A 144 7.83 -17.81 -1.77
C LEU A 144 6.60 -17.10 -1.20
N ILE A 145 6.77 -15.88 -0.69
CA ILE A 145 5.63 -15.07 -0.20
C ILE A 145 4.69 -14.71 -1.35
N PRO A 146 5.14 -14.13 -2.48
CA PRO A 146 4.28 -13.90 -3.64
C PRO A 146 3.64 -15.18 -4.19
N LEU A 147 4.34 -16.32 -4.20
CA LEU A 147 3.74 -17.60 -4.57
C LEU A 147 2.64 -18.05 -3.61
N ALA A 148 2.85 -17.87 -2.30
CA ALA A 148 1.82 -18.17 -1.31
C ALA A 148 0.60 -17.28 -1.50
N MET A 149 0.82 -15.96 -1.71
CA MET A 149 -0.26 -15.02 -2.03
C MET A 149 -1.04 -15.45 -3.26
N LEU A 150 -0.37 -15.82 -4.33
CA LEU A 150 -0.98 -16.26 -5.58
C LEU A 150 -1.92 -17.46 -5.35
N TYR A 151 -1.46 -18.49 -4.63
CA TYR A 151 -2.24 -19.69 -4.36
C TYR A 151 -3.40 -19.44 -3.38
N LEU A 152 -3.22 -18.55 -2.41
CA LEU A 152 -4.26 -18.18 -1.43
C LEU A 152 -5.35 -17.32 -2.07
N GLN A 153 -4.97 -16.43 -3.00
CA GLN A 153 -5.89 -15.51 -3.65
C GLN A 153 -6.65 -16.14 -4.81
N TYR A 154 -6.01 -17.04 -5.57
CA TYR A 154 -6.56 -17.62 -6.80
C TYR A 154 -6.64 -19.15 -6.77
N PRO A 155 -7.30 -19.75 -5.75
CA PRO A 155 -7.37 -21.22 -5.64
C PRO A 155 -8.04 -21.87 -6.86
N HIS A 156 -8.93 -21.15 -7.57
CA HIS A 156 -9.59 -21.66 -8.77
C HIS A 156 -8.65 -21.78 -9.98
N SER A 157 -7.68 -20.87 -10.09
CA SER A 157 -6.66 -20.91 -11.14
C SER A 157 -5.60 -21.99 -10.89
N PHE A 158 -5.45 -22.41 -9.63
CA PHE A 158 -4.49 -23.44 -9.19
C PHE A 158 -5.16 -24.63 -8.49
N PRO A 159 -6.11 -25.33 -9.13
CA PRO A 159 -6.93 -26.37 -8.48
C PRO A 159 -6.10 -27.56 -7.97
N ASN A 160 -4.88 -27.74 -8.47
CA ASN A 160 -3.99 -28.82 -8.07
C ASN A 160 -2.99 -28.41 -6.98
N VAL A 161 -3.05 -27.18 -6.48
CA VAL A 161 -2.16 -26.65 -5.44
C VAL A 161 -2.96 -26.45 -4.17
N ASP A 162 -2.62 -27.19 -3.13
CA ASP A 162 -3.04 -26.91 -1.77
C ASP A 162 -2.02 -25.95 -1.15
N ALA A 163 -2.41 -24.68 -1.01
CA ALA A 163 -1.54 -23.63 -0.48
C ALA A 163 -1.01 -23.96 0.92
N GLN A 164 -1.83 -24.52 1.81
CA GLN A 164 -1.42 -24.92 3.15
C GLN A 164 -0.37 -26.04 3.12
N GLN A 165 -0.60 -27.05 2.30
CA GLN A 165 0.36 -28.15 2.11
C GLN A 165 1.66 -27.64 1.50
N GLN A 166 1.59 -26.74 0.51
CA GLN A 166 2.76 -26.17 -0.14
C GLN A 166 3.62 -25.35 0.84
N ILE A 167 3.01 -24.47 1.64
CA ILE A 167 3.69 -23.69 2.68
C ILE A 167 4.33 -24.63 3.72
N SER A 168 3.64 -25.68 4.14
CA SER A 168 4.19 -26.69 5.05
C SER A 168 5.40 -27.41 4.48
N GLN A 169 5.41 -27.72 3.18
CA GLN A 169 6.56 -28.30 2.50
C GLN A 169 7.75 -27.34 2.48
N TRP A 170 7.55 -26.08 2.15
CA TRP A 170 8.60 -25.04 2.19
C TRP A 170 9.20 -24.89 3.59
N ARG A 171 8.34 -24.87 4.62
CA ARG A 171 8.79 -24.83 6.03
C ARG A 171 9.65 -26.06 6.39
N SER A 172 9.20 -27.25 6.00
CA SER A 172 9.93 -28.51 6.25
C SER A 172 11.27 -28.57 5.50
N ALA A 173 11.36 -27.91 4.36
CA ALA A 173 12.59 -27.75 3.60
C ALA A 173 13.55 -26.69 4.19
N GLY A 174 13.11 -25.94 5.20
CA GLY A 174 13.92 -24.96 5.91
C GLY A 174 14.06 -23.60 5.21
N TYR A 175 13.17 -23.26 4.27
CA TYR A 175 13.19 -21.95 3.63
C TYR A 175 12.76 -20.84 4.61
N PRO A 176 13.57 -19.80 4.81
CA PRO A 176 13.29 -18.73 5.79
C PRO A 176 11.94 -18.01 5.55
N GLU A 177 11.64 -17.73 4.29
CA GLU A 177 10.40 -17.04 3.88
C GLU A 177 9.11 -17.85 4.16
N ALA A 178 9.22 -19.17 4.25
CA ALA A 178 8.06 -20.03 4.46
C ALA A 178 7.37 -19.79 5.82
N GLY A 179 8.11 -19.27 6.80
CA GLY A 179 7.53 -18.83 8.06
C GLY A 179 6.55 -17.66 7.86
N LEU A 180 6.95 -16.65 7.09
CA LEU A 180 6.09 -15.50 6.77
C LEU A 180 4.90 -15.91 5.90
N ALA A 181 5.08 -16.82 4.94
CA ALA A 181 3.98 -17.39 4.19
C ALA A 181 2.96 -18.12 5.11
N GLN A 182 3.43 -18.72 6.21
CA GLN A 182 2.54 -19.31 7.23
C GLN A 182 1.74 -18.24 8.01
N VAL A 183 2.37 -17.10 8.34
CA VAL A 183 1.69 -15.96 8.98
C VAL A 183 0.59 -15.43 8.04
N LEU A 184 0.90 -15.27 6.75
CA LEU A 184 -0.07 -14.87 5.72
C LEU A 184 -1.25 -15.86 5.64
N LEU A 185 -0.98 -17.17 5.67
CA LEU A 185 -2.01 -18.21 5.68
C LEU A 185 -2.96 -18.02 6.89
N TYR A 186 -2.42 -17.79 8.09
CA TYR A 186 -3.24 -17.56 9.30
C TYR A 186 -4.11 -16.32 9.18
N ARG A 187 -3.60 -15.23 8.59
CA ARG A 187 -4.39 -14.02 8.32
C ARG A 187 -5.51 -14.30 7.32
N THR A 188 -5.22 -14.96 6.23
CA THR A 188 -6.20 -15.28 5.17
C THR A 188 -7.31 -16.22 5.66
N GLN A 189 -6.98 -17.14 6.56
CA GLN A 189 -7.95 -18.06 7.17
C GLN A 189 -8.72 -17.46 8.37
N GLY A 190 -8.40 -16.23 8.79
CA GLY A 190 -8.96 -15.63 10.02
C GLY A 190 -8.55 -16.34 11.31
N SER A 191 -7.51 -17.16 11.27
CA SER A 191 -7.02 -17.95 12.41
C SER A 191 -5.81 -17.33 13.13
N TYR A 192 -5.42 -16.11 12.76
CA TYR A 192 -4.23 -15.41 13.27
C TYR A 192 -4.21 -15.36 14.80
N ASP A 193 -5.31 -14.99 15.45
CA ASP A 193 -5.40 -14.86 16.89
C ASP A 193 -5.22 -16.19 17.64
N GLN A 194 -5.48 -17.30 16.98
CA GLN A 194 -5.29 -18.64 17.54
C GLN A 194 -3.81 -19.09 17.48
N HIS A 195 -2.99 -18.41 16.65
CA HIS A 195 -1.60 -18.80 16.39
C HIS A 195 -0.56 -17.75 16.83
N LEU A 196 -0.94 -16.80 17.71
CA LEU A 196 -0.06 -15.70 18.14
C LEU A 196 1.30 -16.19 18.67
N ALA A 197 1.36 -17.33 19.36
CA ALA A 197 2.62 -17.88 19.88
C ALA A 197 3.53 -18.40 18.75
N GLU A 198 2.95 -18.96 17.69
CA GLU A 198 3.71 -19.41 16.53
C GLU A 198 4.17 -18.23 15.68
N VAL A 199 3.32 -17.22 15.47
CA VAL A 199 3.70 -15.95 14.80
C VAL A 199 4.86 -15.29 15.53
N GLU A 200 4.81 -15.21 16.86
CA GLU A 200 5.91 -14.70 17.68
C GLU A 200 7.21 -15.47 17.42
N SER A 201 7.15 -16.80 17.42
CA SER A 201 8.32 -17.65 17.20
C SER A 201 8.91 -17.45 15.80
N ILE A 202 8.07 -17.43 14.77
CA ILE A 202 8.47 -17.19 13.39
C ILE A 202 9.16 -15.82 13.25
N CYS A 203 8.52 -14.79 13.75
CA CYS A 203 9.02 -13.43 13.58
C CYS A 203 10.25 -13.13 14.43
N LYS A 204 10.41 -13.74 15.62
CA LYS A 204 11.68 -13.67 16.36
C LYS A 204 12.85 -14.28 15.61
N ALA A 205 12.61 -15.41 14.95
CA ALA A 205 13.64 -16.06 14.14
C ALA A 205 14.01 -15.26 12.88
N ALA A 206 13.04 -14.57 12.27
CA ALA A 206 13.20 -13.82 11.02
C ALA A 206 13.56 -12.34 11.21
N LEU A 207 13.55 -11.79 12.43
CA LEU A 207 13.66 -10.35 12.69
C LEU A 207 14.94 -9.70 12.12
N ASN A 208 16.02 -10.46 12.01
CA ASN A 208 17.27 -9.95 11.44
C ASN A 208 17.31 -10.00 9.89
N SER A 209 16.39 -10.74 9.28
CA SER A 209 16.35 -10.92 7.82
C SER A 209 15.21 -10.14 7.18
N THR A 210 14.20 -9.73 7.95
CA THR A 210 13.05 -8.96 7.44
C THR A 210 12.49 -8.03 8.51
N ASP A 211 12.22 -6.78 8.13
CA ASP A 211 11.70 -5.77 9.04
C ASP A 211 10.17 -5.84 9.22
N ILE A 212 9.44 -6.61 8.38
CA ILE A 212 8.00 -6.84 8.57
C ILE A 212 7.68 -7.45 9.93
N CYS A 213 8.60 -8.23 10.45
CA CYS A 213 8.47 -8.87 11.75
C CYS A 213 8.37 -7.88 12.93
N TYR A 214 8.79 -6.63 12.76
CA TYR A 214 8.50 -5.58 13.77
C TYR A 214 7.00 -5.32 13.89
N VAL A 215 6.27 -5.27 12.78
CA VAL A 215 4.82 -5.06 12.77
C VAL A 215 4.09 -6.26 13.40
N GLU A 216 4.45 -7.47 12.97
CA GLU A 216 3.84 -8.70 13.46
C GLU A 216 4.08 -8.89 14.96
N LEU A 217 5.33 -8.70 15.44
CA LEU A 217 5.65 -8.81 16.86
C LEU A 217 4.96 -7.73 17.69
N THR A 218 4.88 -6.48 17.20
CA THR A 218 4.12 -5.41 17.88
C THR A 218 2.66 -5.80 18.01
N THR A 219 2.04 -6.31 16.94
CA THR A 219 0.65 -6.82 16.96
C THR A 219 0.47 -7.93 17.98
N VAL A 220 1.37 -8.92 17.99
CA VAL A 220 1.32 -10.05 18.93
C VAL A 220 1.45 -9.57 20.38
N TYR A 221 2.41 -8.69 20.66
CA TYR A 221 2.65 -8.21 22.02
C TYR A 221 1.50 -7.34 22.53
N GLN A 222 0.91 -6.52 21.66
CA GLN A 222 -0.26 -5.71 22.03
C GLN A 222 -1.47 -6.60 22.32
N LYS A 223 -1.79 -7.57 21.43
CA LYS A 223 -2.89 -8.52 21.63
C LYS A 223 -2.72 -9.37 22.87
N ARG A 224 -1.49 -9.72 23.25
CA ARG A 224 -1.18 -10.54 24.42
C ARG A 224 -0.92 -9.72 25.69
N GLY A 225 -0.95 -8.39 25.63
CA GLY A 225 -0.67 -7.52 26.75
C GLY A 225 0.76 -7.70 27.31
N GLN A 226 1.77 -7.68 26.44
CA GLN A 226 3.18 -7.90 26.77
C GLN A 226 4.01 -6.61 26.60
N PRO A 227 3.81 -5.59 27.45
CA PRO A 227 4.43 -4.27 27.28
C PRO A 227 5.95 -4.28 27.41
N GLU A 228 6.54 -5.20 28.18
CA GLU A 228 7.99 -5.30 28.34
C GLU A 228 8.69 -5.77 27.07
N GLN A 229 8.13 -6.81 26.43
CA GLN A 229 8.60 -7.32 25.14
C GLN A 229 8.42 -6.29 24.05
N GLN A 230 7.29 -5.59 24.03
CA GLN A 230 7.02 -4.49 23.11
C GLN A 230 8.05 -3.37 23.26
N ALA A 231 8.35 -2.93 24.49
CA ALA A 231 9.34 -1.89 24.75
C ALA A 231 10.76 -2.28 24.27
N GLU A 232 11.16 -3.54 24.44
CA GLU A 232 12.45 -4.03 23.96
C GLU A 232 12.49 -4.10 22.43
N LEU A 233 11.40 -4.54 21.79
CA LEU A 233 11.27 -4.54 20.33
C LEU A 233 11.38 -3.12 19.75
N LEU A 234 10.73 -2.14 20.39
CA LEU A 234 10.79 -0.74 19.94
C LEU A 234 12.19 -0.12 20.04
N LYS A 235 12.99 -0.51 21.04
CA LYS A 235 14.42 -0.11 21.09
C LYS A 235 15.20 -0.67 19.90
N GLN A 236 14.94 -1.92 19.52
CA GLN A 236 15.59 -2.54 18.37
C GLN A 236 15.14 -1.88 17.07
N LEU A 237 13.85 -1.57 16.92
CA LEU A 237 13.29 -0.82 15.78
C LEU A 237 13.99 0.53 15.62
N GLN A 238 14.06 1.33 16.70
CA GLN A 238 14.70 2.66 16.67
C GLN A 238 16.20 2.57 16.37
N ALA A 239 16.89 1.58 16.92
CA ALA A 239 18.30 1.33 16.61
C ALA A 239 18.47 0.90 15.14
N GLY A 240 17.57 0.09 14.60
CA GLY A 240 17.54 -0.29 13.19
C GLY A 240 17.31 0.90 12.28
N TYR A 241 16.31 1.74 12.60
CA TYR A 241 16.02 2.96 11.86
C TYR A 241 17.22 3.93 11.86
N SER A 242 17.86 4.13 13.00
CA SER A 242 19.05 4.99 13.12
C SER A 242 20.25 4.49 12.30
N ARG A 243 20.36 3.17 12.08
CA ARG A 243 21.40 2.55 11.24
C ARG A 243 21.00 2.47 9.75
N GLY A 244 19.74 2.83 9.40
CA GLY A 244 19.22 2.68 8.04
C GLY A 244 18.91 1.22 7.64
N THR A 245 18.80 0.30 8.61
CA THR A 245 18.40 -1.10 8.37
C THR A 245 16.88 -1.33 8.52
N VAL A 246 16.15 -0.34 9.01
CA VAL A 246 14.69 -0.30 9.10
C VAL A 246 14.21 0.95 8.41
N SER A 247 13.22 0.83 7.55
CA SER A 247 12.66 1.96 6.80
C SER A 247 11.76 2.85 7.65
N ALA A 248 11.60 4.13 7.25
CA ALA A 248 10.64 5.04 7.85
C ALA A 248 9.20 4.53 7.71
N GLN A 249 8.87 3.89 6.60
CA GLN A 249 7.59 3.23 6.37
C GLN A 249 7.32 2.15 7.42
N ARG A 250 8.32 1.35 7.77
CA ARG A 250 8.17 0.30 8.79
C ARG A 250 7.93 0.89 10.17
N VAL A 251 8.62 1.98 10.51
CA VAL A 251 8.38 2.72 11.77
C VAL A 251 6.94 3.27 11.80
N ASP A 252 6.45 3.83 10.70
CA ASP A 252 5.05 4.27 10.57
C ASP A 252 4.07 3.11 10.79
N SER A 253 4.30 1.96 10.14
CA SER A 253 3.44 0.78 10.28
C SER A 253 3.39 0.28 11.72
N VAL A 254 4.53 0.21 12.42
CA VAL A 254 4.60 -0.15 13.84
C VAL A 254 3.86 0.87 14.71
N ALA A 255 4.03 2.16 14.44
CA ALA A 255 3.35 3.21 15.19
C ALA A 255 1.82 3.14 15.03
N ARG A 256 1.34 2.82 13.83
CA ARG A 256 -0.12 2.59 13.60
C ARG A 256 -0.64 1.41 14.40
N VAL A 257 0.11 0.31 14.50
CA VAL A 257 -0.26 -0.83 15.35
C VAL A 257 -0.33 -0.42 16.81
N LEU A 258 0.66 0.35 17.31
CA LEU A 258 0.67 0.86 18.69
C LEU A 258 -0.55 1.72 19.01
N GLY A 259 -1.04 2.51 18.06
CA GLY A 259 -2.24 3.34 18.18
C GLY A 259 -3.56 2.60 17.96
N ASP A 260 -3.54 1.32 17.59
CA ASP A 260 -4.77 0.58 17.30
C ASP A 260 -5.39 -0.04 18.55
N ALA A 261 -6.44 0.61 19.08
CA ALA A 261 -7.17 0.13 20.28
C ALA A 261 -7.91 -1.20 20.05
N SER A 262 -8.13 -1.63 18.81
CA SER A 262 -8.77 -2.93 18.51
C SER A 262 -7.85 -4.11 18.78
N LEU A 263 -6.54 -3.89 18.82
CA LEU A 263 -5.53 -4.91 19.06
C LEU A 263 -5.23 -5.11 20.55
N GLY A 264 -5.67 -4.20 21.42
CA GLY A 264 -5.43 -4.25 22.85
C GLY A 264 -5.29 -2.85 23.45
N LYS A 265 -4.51 -2.72 24.53
CA LYS A 265 -4.25 -1.39 25.13
C LYS A 265 -3.30 -0.60 24.23
N PRO A 266 -3.73 0.53 23.64
CA PRO A 266 -2.86 1.33 22.78
C PRO A 266 -1.74 2.02 23.58
N ASP A 267 -0.63 2.29 22.88
CA ASP A 267 0.46 3.16 23.32
C ASP A 267 0.54 4.37 22.39
N GLU A 268 -0.50 5.21 22.47
CA GLU A 268 -0.73 6.35 21.60
C GLU A 268 0.39 7.40 21.68
N LYS A 269 1.04 7.54 22.84
CA LYS A 269 2.15 8.50 23.02
C LYS A 269 3.41 8.04 22.33
N THR A 270 3.75 6.75 22.43
CA THR A 270 4.89 6.18 21.72
C THR A 270 4.63 6.19 20.22
N ALA A 271 3.39 5.87 19.79
CA ALA A 271 2.97 5.98 18.39
C ALA A 271 3.19 7.39 17.84
N GLN A 272 2.73 8.40 18.57
CA GLN A 272 2.92 9.80 18.18
C GLN A 272 4.40 10.17 18.04
N ALA A 273 5.24 9.81 19.01
CA ALA A 273 6.66 10.11 18.99
C ALA A 273 7.39 9.45 17.79
N LEU A 274 7.06 8.20 17.47
CA LEU A 274 7.61 7.50 16.33
C LEU A 274 7.19 8.14 14.99
N LEU A 275 5.92 8.48 14.86
CA LEU A 275 5.39 9.15 13.66
C LEU A 275 6.01 10.55 13.47
N GLU A 276 6.12 11.35 14.53
CA GLU A 276 6.76 12.67 14.47
C GLU A 276 8.24 12.57 14.06
N GLN A 277 8.93 11.50 14.48
CA GLN A 277 10.33 11.25 14.12
C GLN A 277 10.48 11.00 12.61
N VAL A 278 9.57 10.23 11.99
CA VAL A 278 9.73 9.80 10.59
C VAL A 278 9.01 10.68 9.59
N ALA A 279 8.00 11.44 9.98
CA ALA A 279 7.16 12.23 9.11
C ALA A 279 7.90 13.20 8.17
N PRO A 280 9.01 13.87 8.57
CA PRO A 280 9.76 14.72 7.65
C PRO A 280 10.38 13.98 6.47
N GLY A 281 10.76 12.71 6.64
CA GLY A 281 11.35 11.85 5.60
C GLY A 281 10.35 10.89 4.96
N TYR A 282 9.19 10.68 5.59
CA TYR A 282 8.12 9.81 5.11
C TYR A 282 6.76 10.51 5.26
N PRO A 283 6.34 11.31 4.27
CA PRO A 283 5.18 12.20 4.37
C PRO A 283 3.84 11.53 4.69
N ALA A 284 3.68 10.23 4.41
CA ALA A 284 2.48 9.47 4.79
C ALA A 284 2.25 9.51 6.31
N SER A 285 3.32 9.60 7.11
CA SER A 285 3.23 9.68 8.58
C SER A 285 2.56 10.96 9.09
N TRP A 286 2.52 12.05 8.30
CA TRP A 286 1.73 13.23 8.66
C TRP A 286 0.24 12.88 8.74
N VAL A 287 -0.21 12.03 7.82
CA VAL A 287 -1.61 11.57 7.80
C VAL A 287 -1.88 10.56 8.92
N SER A 288 -0.90 9.67 9.19
CA SER A 288 -0.97 8.75 10.33
C SER A 288 -1.06 9.50 11.67
N LEU A 289 -0.31 10.61 11.82
CA LEU A 289 -0.40 11.52 12.97
C LEU A 289 -1.78 12.17 13.09
N ALA A 290 -2.31 12.67 11.99
CA ALA A 290 -3.65 13.27 12.00
C ALA A 290 -4.73 12.24 12.36
N GLN A 291 -4.62 11.00 11.85
CA GLN A 291 -5.52 9.91 12.21
C GLN A 291 -5.38 9.54 13.69
N LEU A 292 -4.16 9.47 14.21
CA LEU A 292 -3.91 9.19 15.63
C LEU A 292 -4.54 10.26 16.53
N LEU A 293 -4.41 11.55 16.20
CA LEU A 293 -5.08 12.62 16.93
C LEU A 293 -6.62 12.52 16.83
N TYR A 294 -7.11 12.12 15.66
CA TYR A 294 -8.56 11.92 15.47
C TYR A 294 -9.11 10.86 16.41
N ASP A 295 -8.35 9.78 16.60
CA ASP A 295 -8.73 8.64 17.44
C ASP A 295 -8.47 8.94 18.94
N PHE A 296 -7.42 9.71 19.26
CA PHE A 296 -6.97 10.09 20.62
C PHE A 296 -6.87 11.62 20.76
N PRO A 297 -7.99 12.31 21.01
CA PRO A 297 -8.05 13.77 21.05
C PRO A 297 -7.15 14.42 22.14
N GLU A 298 -6.76 13.66 23.15
CA GLU A 298 -5.89 14.12 24.25
C GLU A 298 -4.43 14.34 23.83
N LEU A 299 -4.02 13.87 22.64
CA LEU A 299 -2.65 14.01 22.12
C LEU A 299 -2.38 15.38 21.46
N GLY A 300 -3.40 16.16 21.22
CA GLY A 300 -3.26 17.47 20.58
C GLY A 300 -4.57 18.22 20.44
N ASP A 301 -4.49 19.38 19.82
CA ASP A 301 -5.63 20.25 19.52
C ASP A 301 -5.94 20.28 18.02
N VAL A 302 -6.96 21.06 17.65
CA VAL A 302 -7.36 21.24 16.26
C VAL A 302 -6.27 21.88 15.40
N ASP A 303 -5.49 22.80 15.96
CA ASP A 303 -4.44 23.47 15.20
C ASP A 303 -3.33 22.49 14.85
N LYS A 304 -2.93 21.62 15.78
CA LYS A 304 -1.96 20.55 15.53
C LYS A 304 -2.47 19.54 14.50
N MET A 305 -3.76 19.17 14.59
CA MET A 305 -4.41 18.31 13.61
C MET A 305 -4.33 18.92 12.20
N MET A 306 -4.72 20.19 12.07
CA MET A 306 -4.70 20.89 10.78
C MET A 306 -3.30 21.04 10.23
N GLN A 307 -2.30 21.30 11.08
CA GLN A 307 -0.89 21.35 10.68
C GLN A 307 -0.42 20.02 10.08
N TYR A 308 -0.75 18.89 10.69
CA TYR A 308 -0.40 17.57 10.16
C TYR A 308 -1.08 17.31 8.81
N LEU A 309 -2.37 17.66 8.69
CA LEU A 309 -3.10 17.49 7.44
C LEU A 309 -2.57 18.40 6.32
N ASP A 310 -2.18 19.64 6.64
CA ASP A 310 -1.56 20.56 5.67
C ASP A 310 -0.19 20.05 5.19
N ASN A 311 0.63 19.49 6.08
CA ASN A 311 1.89 18.84 5.69
C ASN A 311 1.62 17.63 4.77
N GLY A 312 0.62 16.80 5.08
CA GLY A 312 0.22 15.69 4.23
C GLY A 312 -0.27 16.13 2.85
N ARG A 313 -1.06 17.22 2.79
CA ARG A 313 -1.54 17.81 1.52
C ARG A 313 -0.39 18.39 0.69
N ALA A 314 0.54 19.10 1.34
CA ALA A 314 1.72 19.66 0.67
C ALA A 314 2.59 18.57 0.03
N ALA A 315 2.55 17.36 0.59
CA ALA A 315 3.22 16.17 0.08
C ALA A 315 2.32 15.28 -0.82
N ASP A 316 1.20 15.83 -1.32
CA ASP A 316 0.22 15.12 -2.17
C ASP A 316 -0.31 13.80 -1.62
N GLN A 317 -0.51 13.72 -0.30
CA GLN A 317 -1.10 12.55 0.34
C GLN A 317 -2.64 12.60 0.22
N PRO A 318 -3.29 11.75 -0.60
CA PRO A 318 -4.74 11.84 -0.85
C PRO A 318 -5.57 11.58 0.41
N ARG A 319 -5.05 10.76 1.33
CA ARG A 319 -5.70 10.46 2.60
C ARG A 319 -5.82 11.68 3.52
N ALA A 320 -4.96 12.72 3.34
CA ALA A 320 -5.12 13.99 4.04
C ALA A 320 -6.41 14.71 3.61
N GLU A 321 -6.72 14.71 2.32
CA GLU A 321 -7.99 15.26 1.82
C GLU A 321 -9.19 14.44 2.30
N LEU A 322 -9.08 13.10 2.35
CA LEU A 322 -10.12 12.24 2.92
C LEU A 322 -10.39 12.58 4.40
N LEU A 323 -9.36 12.72 5.22
CA LEU A 323 -9.51 13.06 6.64
C LEU A 323 -10.10 14.46 6.85
N LEU A 324 -9.67 15.46 6.08
CA LEU A 324 -10.29 16.78 6.09
C LEU A 324 -11.77 16.71 5.75
N GLY A 325 -12.12 15.98 4.70
CA GLY A 325 -13.51 15.72 4.35
C GLY A 325 -14.30 15.12 5.52
N LYS A 326 -13.73 14.14 6.24
CA LYS A 326 -14.35 13.53 7.43
C LYS A 326 -14.54 14.54 8.56
N LEU A 327 -13.56 15.37 8.86
CA LEU A 327 -13.63 16.37 9.93
C LEU A 327 -14.84 17.31 9.70
N TYR A 328 -14.99 17.84 8.48
CA TYR A 328 -16.10 18.71 8.13
C TYR A 328 -17.43 17.96 7.93
N TYR A 329 -17.41 16.70 7.56
CA TYR A 329 -18.61 15.86 7.44
C TYR A 329 -19.21 15.53 8.82
N GLU A 330 -18.36 15.18 9.79
CA GLU A 330 -18.80 14.75 11.12
C GLU A 330 -18.97 15.91 12.10
N GLY A 331 -18.25 17.00 11.89
CA GLY A 331 -18.28 18.14 12.81
C GLY A 331 -17.65 17.86 14.19
N LYS A 332 -16.74 16.90 14.28
CA LYS A 332 -16.16 16.46 15.56
C LYS A 332 -15.09 17.43 16.07
N TRP A 333 -14.22 17.93 15.19
CA TRP A 333 -13.09 18.80 15.50
C TRP A 333 -13.30 20.24 15.03
N VAL A 334 -14.08 20.38 13.96
CA VAL A 334 -14.46 21.66 13.35
C VAL A 334 -15.97 21.66 13.13
N PRO A 335 -16.63 22.83 13.02
CA PRO A 335 -18.05 22.87 12.69
C PRO A 335 -18.37 22.11 11.40
N ALA A 336 -19.45 21.33 11.39
CA ALA A 336 -19.85 20.57 10.22
C ALA A 336 -20.15 21.49 9.04
N ASP A 337 -19.55 21.21 7.88
CA ASP A 337 -19.81 21.89 6.61
C ASP A 337 -19.76 20.89 5.45
N ALA A 338 -20.94 20.51 4.96
CA ALA A 338 -21.06 19.52 3.90
C ALA A 338 -20.48 19.97 2.55
N LYS A 339 -20.44 21.29 2.27
CA LYS A 339 -19.81 21.80 1.03
C LYS A 339 -18.30 21.72 1.08
N VAL A 340 -17.72 22.06 2.23
CA VAL A 340 -16.28 21.91 2.45
C VAL A 340 -15.90 20.44 2.43
N ALA A 341 -16.69 19.58 3.11
CA ALA A 341 -16.49 18.13 3.08
C ALA A 341 -16.53 17.57 1.65
N GLU A 342 -17.55 17.95 0.84
CA GLU A 342 -17.66 17.55 -0.56
C GLU A 342 -16.41 17.93 -1.35
N ALA A 343 -15.91 19.16 -1.21
CA ALA A 343 -14.74 19.64 -1.94
C ALA A 343 -13.47 18.86 -1.60
N HIS A 344 -13.28 18.46 -0.34
CA HIS A 344 -12.18 17.63 0.08
C HIS A 344 -12.32 16.19 -0.43
N PHE A 345 -13.48 15.56 -0.30
CA PHE A 345 -13.69 14.21 -0.81
C PHE A 345 -13.51 14.14 -2.33
N GLN A 346 -13.96 15.15 -3.09
CA GLN A 346 -13.74 15.19 -4.54
C GLN A 346 -12.27 15.17 -4.95
N LYS A 347 -11.37 15.74 -4.14
CA LYS A 347 -9.91 15.67 -4.39
C LYS A 347 -9.33 14.29 -4.07
N ALA A 348 -9.98 13.52 -3.21
CA ALA A 348 -9.55 12.17 -2.82
C ALA A 348 -10.14 11.08 -3.72
N VAL A 349 -11.19 11.36 -4.53
CA VAL A 349 -11.81 10.39 -5.45
C VAL A 349 -10.78 9.80 -6.41
N GLY A 350 -10.90 8.50 -6.65
CA GLY A 350 -9.99 7.73 -7.51
C GLY A 350 -8.65 7.34 -6.85
N ARG A 351 -8.36 7.91 -5.68
CA ARG A 351 -7.16 7.55 -4.89
C ARG A 351 -7.53 6.98 -3.50
N GLU A 352 -8.72 7.31 -2.97
CA GLU A 352 -9.23 6.83 -1.67
C GLU A 352 -10.68 6.35 -1.84
N VAL A 353 -10.91 5.05 -1.70
CA VAL A 353 -12.24 4.43 -1.89
C VAL A 353 -13.30 5.00 -0.96
N ALA A 354 -12.92 5.32 0.28
CA ALA A 354 -13.83 5.90 1.25
C ALA A 354 -14.35 7.30 0.85
N ALA A 355 -13.65 8.03 -0.02
CA ALA A 355 -14.12 9.32 -0.53
C ALA A 355 -15.42 9.18 -1.32
N ASP A 356 -15.52 8.16 -2.17
CA ASP A 356 -16.75 7.85 -2.89
C ASP A 356 -17.91 7.50 -1.94
N TYR A 357 -17.63 6.73 -0.89
CA TYR A 357 -18.67 6.44 0.12
C TYR A 357 -19.22 7.70 0.79
N TYR A 358 -18.34 8.59 1.24
CA TYR A 358 -18.76 9.83 1.90
C TYR A 358 -19.48 10.78 0.96
N LEU A 359 -19.05 10.92 -0.30
CA LEU A 359 -19.77 11.67 -1.32
C LEU A 359 -21.16 11.09 -1.55
N GLY A 360 -21.25 9.77 -1.69
CA GLY A 360 -22.53 9.09 -1.81
C GLY A 360 -23.46 9.36 -0.62
N GLN A 361 -22.93 9.41 0.60
CA GLN A 361 -23.72 9.75 1.79
C GLN A 361 -24.17 11.21 1.80
N ILE A 362 -23.31 12.17 1.41
CA ILE A 362 -23.67 13.60 1.29
C ILE A 362 -24.84 13.77 0.32
N TYR A 363 -24.74 13.18 -0.86
CA TYR A 363 -25.76 13.29 -1.91
C TYR A 363 -27.05 12.57 -1.56
N ARG A 364 -26.97 11.37 -0.96
CA ARG A 364 -28.14 10.59 -0.53
C ARG A 364 -28.93 11.27 0.59
N ARG A 365 -28.23 11.85 1.56
CA ARG A 365 -28.84 12.48 2.73
C ARG A 365 -29.32 13.91 2.48
N GLY A 366 -28.89 14.51 1.36
CA GLY A 366 -29.28 15.88 0.99
C GLY A 366 -28.59 16.96 1.84
N TYR A 367 -27.40 16.70 2.34
CA TYR A 367 -26.66 17.64 3.18
C TYR A 367 -26.28 18.95 2.46
N LEU A 368 -26.37 18.97 1.13
CA LEU A 368 -26.18 20.17 0.30
C LEU A 368 -27.47 20.94 0.02
N GLY A 369 -28.54 20.67 0.81
CA GLY A 369 -29.85 21.32 0.68
C GLY A 369 -30.87 20.52 -0.16
N GLN A 370 -30.41 19.55 -0.96
CA GLN A 370 -31.28 18.63 -1.72
C GLN A 370 -30.60 17.28 -1.93
N VAL A 371 -31.44 16.28 -2.22
CA VAL A 371 -30.96 14.91 -2.55
C VAL A 371 -30.53 14.83 -4.01
N TYR A 372 -29.42 14.18 -4.29
CA TYR A 372 -28.93 13.91 -5.65
C TYR A 372 -28.82 12.39 -5.86
N PRO A 373 -29.93 11.67 -6.12
CA PRO A 373 -29.96 10.20 -6.06
C PRO A 373 -29.08 9.53 -7.09
N GLN A 374 -28.92 10.10 -8.29
CA GLN A 374 -28.02 9.53 -9.31
C GLN A 374 -26.55 9.64 -8.87
N LYS A 375 -26.11 10.83 -8.45
CA LYS A 375 -24.75 11.01 -7.93
C LYS A 375 -24.47 10.10 -6.72
N ALA A 376 -25.47 9.99 -5.82
CA ALA A 376 -25.37 9.11 -4.68
C ALA A 376 -25.14 7.65 -5.09
N LEU A 377 -25.92 7.16 -6.07
CA LEU A 377 -25.82 5.80 -6.56
C LEU A 377 -24.46 5.55 -7.24
N ASP A 378 -24.02 6.46 -8.10
CA ASP A 378 -22.78 6.32 -8.85
C ASP A 378 -21.57 6.19 -7.89
N HIS A 379 -21.46 7.10 -6.91
CA HIS A 379 -20.40 7.07 -5.91
C HIS A 379 -20.50 5.86 -4.97
N LEU A 380 -21.71 5.51 -4.48
CA LEU A 380 -21.86 4.35 -3.60
C LEU A 380 -21.57 3.04 -4.32
N LEU A 381 -21.95 2.87 -5.61
CA LEU A 381 -21.59 1.70 -6.40
C LEU A 381 -20.09 1.59 -6.60
N THR A 382 -19.42 2.71 -6.91
CA THR A 382 -17.96 2.76 -7.01
C THR A 382 -17.34 2.32 -5.70
N ALA A 383 -17.76 2.89 -4.57
CA ALA A 383 -17.25 2.52 -3.25
C ALA A 383 -17.48 1.03 -2.92
N ALA A 384 -18.71 0.53 -3.13
CA ALA A 384 -19.08 -0.86 -2.84
C ALA A 384 -18.25 -1.87 -3.65
N ARG A 385 -18.08 -1.60 -4.94
CA ARG A 385 -17.32 -2.46 -5.86
C ARG A 385 -15.83 -2.45 -5.59
N ASN A 386 -15.32 -1.38 -4.96
CA ASN A 386 -13.93 -1.27 -4.51
C ASN A 386 -13.76 -1.66 -3.03
N GLY A 387 -14.67 -2.43 -2.45
CA GLY A 387 -14.53 -3.05 -1.14
C GLY A 387 -15.04 -2.22 0.05
N GLN A 388 -15.63 -1.04 -0.18
CA GLN A 388 -16.27 -0.27 0.89
C GLN A 388 -17.64 -0.88 1.22
N ASN A 389 -17.62 -1.87 2.04
CA ASN A 389 -18.77 -2.71 2.36
C ASN A 389 -19.98 -1.96 2.92
N SER A 390 -19.79 -0.91 3.73
CA SER A 390 -20.87 -0.06 4.25
C SER A 390 -21.69 0.66 3.16
N ALA A 391 -21.17 0.72 1.94
CA ALA A 391 -21.86 1.31 0.81
C ALA A 391 -23.08 0.48 0.36
N ASP A 392 -23.03 -0.86 0.53
CA ASP A 392 -24.16 -1.72 0.15
C ASP A 392 -25.43 -1.40 0.90
N PHE A 393 -25.33 -1.24 2.22
CA PHE A 393 -26.48 -0.86 3.01
C PHE A 393 -26.99 0.54 2.65
N ALA A 394 -26.11 1.49 2.35
CA ALA A 394 -26.49 2.82 1.89
C ALA A 394 -27.25 2.78 0.55
N ILE A 395 -26.84 1.91 -0.38
CA ILE A 395 -27.52 1.68 -1.67
C ILE A 395 -28.89 1.02 -1.41
N ALA A 396 -28.95 0.00 -0.55
CA ALA A 396 -30.22 -0.63 -0.18
C ALA A 396 -31.21 0.38 0.37
N GLN A 397 -30.76 1.28 1.25
CA GLN A 397 -31.58 2.38 1.78
C GLN A 397 -32.01 3.38 0.70
N LEU A 398 -31.12 3.71 -0.25
CA LEU A 398 -31.45 4.61 -1.36
C LEU A 398 -32.62 4.04 -2.19
N PHE A 399 -32.57 2.77 -2.55
CA PHE A 399 -33.61 2.10 -3.33
C PHE A 399 -34.88 1.82 -2.54
N SER A 400 -34.84 1.52 -1.24
CA SER A 400 -35.99 1.23 -0.41
C SER A 400 -36.78 2.51 -0.07
N GLN A 401 -36.08 3.61 0.26
CA GLN A 401 -36.68 4.86 0.70
C GLN A 401 -37.25 5.70 -0.46
N GLY A 402 -36.70 5.56 -1.65
CA GLY A 402 -37.13 6.32 -2.82
C GLY A 402 -37.00 7.85 -2.70
N LYS A 403 -36.06 8.34 -1.82
CA LYS A 403 -35.85 9.79 -1.68
C LYS A 403 -35.27 10.38 -2.96
N GLY A 404 -36.04 11.22 -3.64
CA GLY A 404 -35.64 11.82 -4.92
C GLY A 404 -35.69 10.88 -6.14
N THR A 405 -36.16 9.64 -5.96
CA THR A 405 -36.35 8.63 -7.02
C THR A 405 -37.54 7.73 -6.69
N LYS A 406 -37.91 6.82 -7.60
CA LYS A 406 -38.93 5.81 -7.29
C LYS A 406 -38.30 4.68 -6.49
N PRO A 407 -38.99 4.15 -5.45
CA PRO A 407 -38.55 2.94 -4.77
C PRO A 407 -38.35 1.77 -5.74
N ASN A 408 -37.27 1.01 -5.55
CA ASN A 408 -37.00 -0.21 -6.30
C ASN A 408 -36.72 -1.35 -5.31
N PRO A 409 -37.75 -2.12 -4.92
CA PRO A 409 -37.61 -3.16 -3.90
C PRO A 409 -36.72 -4.32 -4.36
N VAL A 410 -36.61 -4.58 -5.67
CA VAL A 410 -35.71 -5.61 -6.22
C VAL A 410 -34.27 -5.24 -5.96
N ASN A 411 -33.85 -4.04 -6.36
CA ASN A 411 -32.47 -3.56 -6.12
C ASN A 411 -32.22 -3.36 -4.62
N ALA A 412 -33.19 -2.86 -3.85
CA ALA A 412 -33.06 -2.74 -2.41
C ALA A 412 -32.76 -4.09 -1.75
N TYR A 413 -33.43 -5.15 -2.19
CA TYR A 413 -33.19 -6.53 -1.71
C TYR A 413 -31.79 -7.02 -2.10
N VAL A 414 -31.37 -6.84 -3.36
CA VAL A 414 -30.04 -7.25 -3.84
C VAL A 414 -28.95 -6.66 -2.94
N PHE A 415 -28.97 -5.34 -2.75
CA PHE A 415 -27.95 -4.67 -1.96
C PHE A 415 -28.08 -4.91 -0.44
N SER A 416 -29.28 -5.20 0.07
CA SER A 416 -29.43 -5.65 1.46
C SER A 416 -28.83 -7.05 1.67
N GLN A 417 -28.92 -7.97 0.70
CA GLN A 417 -28.28 -9.28 0.77
C GLN A 417 -26.75 -9.17 0.72
N LEU A 418 -26.19 -8.26 -0.08
CA LEU A 418 -24.74 -7.99 -0.11
C LEU A 418 -24.26 -7.41 1.22
N ALA A 419 -25.03 -6.49 1.82
CA ALA A 419 -24.73 -5.90 3.12
C ALA A 419 -24.83 -6.91 4.30
N LYS A 420 -25.62 -7.99 4.15
CA LYS A 420 -25.76 -9.05 5.16
C LYS A 420 -24.46 -9.76 5.51
N VAL A 421 -23.55 -9.87 4.55
CA VAL A 421 -22.25 -10.53 4.73
C VAL A 421 -21.44 -9.87 5.87
N GLN A 422 -21.83 -8.66 6.31
CA GLN A 422 -21.15 -7.89 7.35
C GLN A 422 -21.85 -7.90 8.71
N ASP A 423 -22.84 -8.76 8.86
CA ASP A 423 -23.60 -8.94 10.09
C ASP A 423 -24.16 -7.64 10.71
N THR A 424 -24.59 -6.71 9.83
CA THR A 424 -25.26 -5.47 10.26
C THR A 424 -26.73 -5.76 10.56
N PRO A 425 -27.20 -5.64 11.83
CA PRO A 425 -28.59 -5.98 12.18
C PRO A 425 -29.64 -5.30 11.30
N GLN A 426 -29.44 -4.02 10.99
CA GLN A 426 -30.36 -3.24 10.15
C GLN A 426 -30.40 -3.74 8.70
N ALA A 427 -29.28 -4.24 8.16
CA ALA A 427 -29.26 -4.85 6.83
C ALA A 427 -30.03 -6.17 6.82
N ASN A 428 -29.88 -6.97 7.88
CA ASN A 428 -30.62 -8.24 8.06
C ASN A 428 -32.13 -7.99 8.15
N GLU A 429 -32.56 -7.03 8.95
CA GLU A 429 -33.96 -6.65 9.08
C GLU A 429 -34.56 -6.18 7.75
N LEU A 430 -33.86 -5.28 7.05
CA LEU A 430 -34.32 -4.78 5.74
C LEU A 430 -34.43 -5.92 4.72
N ALA A 431 -33.44 -6.82 4.67
CA ALA A 431 -33.45 -7.96 3.78
C ALA A 431 -34.64 -8.90 4.04
N GLN A 432 -34.94 -9.22 5.32
CA GLN A 432 -36.08 -10.07 5.71
C GLN A 432 -37.42 -9.39 5.36
N GLN A 433 -37.54 -8.09 5.62
CA GLN A 433 -38.75 -7.34 5.27
C GLN A 433 -38.98 -7.37 3.75
N LEU A 434 -37.98 -7.08 2.95
CA LEU A 434 -38.10 -7.09 1.48
C LEU A 434 -38.36 -8.50 0.93
N GLU A 435 -37.75 -9.52 1.49
CA GLU A 435 -37.97 -10.91 1.09
C GLU A 435 -39.44 -11.33 1.26
N SER A 436 -40.08 -10.91 2.34
CA SER A 436 -41.49 -11.20 2.60
C SER A 436 -42.45 -10.44 1.66
N GLN A 437 -42.05 -9.30 1.15
CA GLN A 437 -42.88 -8.41 0.32
C GLN A 437 -42.71 -8.66 -1.19
N LEU A 438 -41.59 -9.24 -1.64
CA LEU A 438 -41.33 -9.43 -3.06
C LEU A 438 -42.11 -10.60 -3.64
N PRO A 439 -42.86 -10.39 -4.74
CA PRO A 439 -43.48 -11.46 -5.51
C PRO A 439 -42.45 -12.46 -6.05
N PRO A 440 -42.83 -13.75 -6.30
CA PRO A 440 -41.88 -14.78 -6.78
C PRO A 440 -41.09 -14.38 -8.01
N ALA A 441 -41.69 -13.73 -9.00
CA ALA A 441 -40.98 -13.29 -10.20
C ALA A 441 -39.94 -12.20 -9.90
N GLN A 442 -40.22 -11.27 -8.99
CA GLN A 442 -39.25 -10.25 -8.57
C GLN A 442 -38.13 -10.84 -7.71
N ARG A 443 -38.40 -11.88 -6.92
CA ARG A 443 -37.36 -12.63 -6.19
C ARG A 443 -36.39 -13.33 -7.13
N ALA A 444 -36.91 -13.99 -8.19
CA ALA A 444 -36.07 -14.64 -9.20
C ALA A 444 -35.18 -13.60 -9.93
N GLU A 445 -35.72 -12.45 -10.27
CA GLU A 445 -34.94 -11.36 -10.87
C GLU A 445 -33.88 -10.81 -9.90
N ALA A 446 -34.22 -10.61 -8.62
CA ALA A 446 -33.28 -10.17 -7.60
C ALA A 446 -32.11 -11.18 -7.40
N GLN A 447 -32.41 -12.49 -7.42
CA GLN A 447 -31.37 -13.53 -7.34
C GLN A 447 -30.41 -13.47 -8.53
N ARG A 448 -30.95 -13.28 -9.74
CA ARG A 448 -30.15 -13.12 -10.96
C ARG A 448 -29.23 -11.90 -10.87
N LEU A 449 -29.76 -10.74 -10.45
CA LEU A 449 -28.98 -9.51 -10.27
C LEU A 449 -27.93 -9.64 -9.16
N LEU A 450 -28.26 -10.34 -8.07
CA LEU A 450 -27.31 -10.62 -6.98
C LEU A 450 -26.11 -11.42 -7.49
N GLN A 451 -26.34 -12.49 -8.24
CA GLN A 451 -25.28 -13.29 -8.84
C GLN A 451 -24.42 -12.49 -9.82
N GLN A 452 -25.04 -11.62 -10.63
CA GLN A 452 -24.30 -10.74 -11.53
C GLN A 452 -23.41 -9.75 -10.77
N GLU A 453 -23.95 -9.10 -9.72
CA GLU A 453 -23.15 -8.15 -8.92
C GLU A 453 -22.04 -8.86 -8.15
N GLN A 454 -22.27 -10.08 -7.62
CA GLN A 454 -21.25 -10.88 -6.97
C GLN A 454 -20.13 -11.28 -7.94
N ALA A 455 -20.46 -11.62 -9.19
CA ALA A 455 -19.46 -11.93 -10.21
C ALA A 455 -18.59 -10.70 -10.55
N VAL A 456 -19.20 -9.52 -10.69
CA VAL A 456 -18.46 -8.25 -10.90
C VAL A 456 -17.53 -7.98 -9.74
N ARG A 457 -17.99 -8.18 -8.49
CA ARG A 457 -17.18 -7.93 -7.29
C ARG A 457 -16.11 -8.97 -7.07
N GLY A 458 -16.38 -10.24 -7.39
CA GLY A 458 -15.39 -11.31 -7.32
C GLY A 458 -14.16 -10.99 -8.17
N ALA A 459 -14.38 -10.41 -9.34
CA ALA A 459 -13.31 -9.91 -10.19
C ALA A 459 -12.59 -8.68 -9.62
N LEU A 460 -13.26 -7.84 -8.81
CA LEU A 460 -12.72 -6.59 -8.26
C LEU A 460 -12.13 -6.75 -6.84
N SER A 461 -12.72 -7.58 -5.97
CA SER A 461 -12.24 -7.77 -4.59
C SER A 461 -10.96 -8.59 -4.53
N GLN A 462 -10.75 -9.46 -5.49
CA GLN A 462 -9.45 -10.09 -5.70
C GLN A 462 -8.36 -9.03 -5.93
N ASN A 463 -8.71 -7.89 -6.51
CA ASN A 463 -7.82 -6.76 -6.77
C ASN A 463 -7.47 -5.93 -5.52
N ALA A 464 -8.41 -5.76 -4.59
CA ALA A 464 -8.21 -4.89 -3.41
C ALA A 464 -7.33 -5.54 -2.33
N LEU A 465 -7.45 -6.85 -2.14
CA LEU A 465 -6.58 -7.61 -1.22
C LEU A 465 -5.12 -7.60 -1.66
N GLN A 466 -4.88 -7.53 -2.97
CA GLN A 466 -3.55 -7.49 -3.57
C GLN A 466 -2.81 -6.18 -3.29
N LEU A 467 -3.49 -5.05 -3.42
CA LEU A 467 -2.89 -3.73 -3.19
C LEU A 467 -2.45 -3.52 -1.73
N HIS A 468 -3.17 -4.08 -0.76
CA HIS A 468 -2.83 -3.96 0.66
C HIS A 468 -1.60 -4.78 1.06
N ALA A 469 -1.49 -6.01 0.57
CA ALA A 469 -0.37 -6.88 0.89
C ALA A 469 0.95 -6.39 0.28
N LEU A 470 0.90 -5.80 -0.92
CA LEU A 470 2.08 -5.28 -1.61
C LEU A 470 2.52 -3.90 -1.14
N GLN A 471 1.59 -3.07 -0.65
CA GLN A 471 1.95 -1.81 0.00
C GLN A 471 2.75 -2.03 1.29
N GLU A 472 2.68 -3.25 1.85
CA GLU A 472 3.49 -3.66 3.00
C GLU A 472 4.84 -4.28 2.59
N GLU A 473 4.95 -4.90 1.39
CA GLU A 473 6.16 -5.58 0.92
C GLU A 473 7.16 -4.68 0.17
N ASP A 474 6.69 -3.66 -0.56
CA ASP A 474 7.56 -2.78 -1.36
C ASP A 474 8.51 -1.90 -0.52
N GLY A 475 8.40 -1.93 0.80
CA GLY A 475 9.37 -1.33 1.72
C GLY A 475 10.62 -2.18 1.99
N GLU A 476 10.66 -3.45 1.55
CA GLU A 476 11.69 -4.40 1.98
C GLU A 476 12.89 -4.56 1.03
N GLU A 477 12.84 -4.05 -0.20
CA GLU A 477 13.91 -4.34 -1.16
C GLU A 477 14.77 -3.15 -1.59
N THR A 478 15.25 -2.38 -0.65
CA THR A 478 16.47 -1.59 -0.82
C THR A 478 17.61 -2.13 0.06
N LEU A 479 17.77 -3.44 0.12
CA LEU A 479 18.97 -4.10 0.67
C LEU A 479 19.73 -4.83 -0.42
#